data_8ae210d63ad8fafed4ec31fe42ddf483
#
_entry.id   8ae210d63ad8fafed4ec31fe42ddf483
#
_cell.length_a   1.000
_cell.length_b   1.000
_cell.length_c   1.000
_cell.angle_alpha   90.00
_cell.angle_beta   90.00
_cell.angle_gamma   90.00
#
_symmetry.space_group_name_H-M   'P 1'
#
loop_
_entity.id
_entity.type
_entity.pdbx_description
1 polymer ?
#
loop_
_entity_poly.entity_id
_entity_poly.type
_entity_poly.pdbx_seq_one_letter_code
_entity_poly.pdbx_strand_id
1 'polypeptide(L)'
;LTNIEKRWLKAIFQDPRIKLFTDDTLDFPDVEPLFTNEDYYIFDKYNDGDSFEDKQYIANFRTALDGIRNKYPLIIKMKNRYNEDICFKFFPEYMEYSEKDDKFRLISNDKHYGGTINMGRVVSCEKYNGRLKYQKHTKRNSKNKTVVFELIDERNALERVLMHFAHFEKQVEKVEEEKYRV
;
A
#
# COMPACT_ATOMS: atom_id res chain seq x y z
N LEU A 1 -16.44 -2.24 -25.71
CA LEU A 1 -15.00 -1.97 -25.45
C LEU A 1 -14.26 -1.92 -26.76
N THR A 2 -13.45 -0.88 -26.95
CA THR A 2 -12.52 -0.74 -28.08
C THR A 2 -11.37 -1.74 -27.94
N ASN A 3 -10.64 -1.97 -29.02
CA ASN A 3 -9.48 -2.87 -28.96
C ASN A 3 -8.40 -2.37 -27.97
N ILE A 4 -8.17 -1.06 -27.91
CA ILE A 4 -7.19 -0.48 -26.97
C ILE A 4 -7.62 -0.65 -25.51
N GLU A 5 -8.92 -0.49 -25.20
CA GLU A 5 -9.46 -0.73 -23.86
C GLU A 5 -9.31 -2.20 -23.44
N LYS A 6 -9.55 -3.14 -24.34
CA LYS A 6 -9.34 -4.57 -24.07
C LYS A 6 -7.87 -4.89 -23.78
N ARG A 7 -6.95 -4.31 -24.56
CA ARG A 7 -5.51 -4.45 -24.36
C ARG A 7 -5.05 -3.88 -22.99
N TRP A 8 -5.59 -2.72 -22.61
CA TRP A 8 -5.36 -2.12 -21.31
C TRP A 8 -5.86 -3.01 -20.18
N LEU A 9 -7.11 -3.46 -20.25
CA LEU A 9 -7.69 -4.34 -19.25
C LEU A 9 -6.88 -5.63 -19.11
N LYS A 10 -6.50 -6.25 -20.23
CA LYS A 10 -5.67 -7.47 -20.21
C LYS A 10 -4.34 -7.24 -19.50
N ALA A 11 -3.69 -6.09 -19.74
CA ALA A 11 -2.45 -5.71 -19.06
C ALA A 11 -2.65 -5.49 -17.55
N ILE A 12 -3.71 -4.76 -17.15
CA ILE A 12 -4.03 -4.52 -15.74
C ILE A 12 -4.29 -5.83 -14.99
N PHE A 13 -5.01 -6.77 -15.60
CA PHE A 13 -5.34 -8.05 -14.97
C PHE A 13 -4.15 -9.01 -14.83
N GLN A 14 -3.00 -8.71 -15.44
CA GLN A 14 -1.75 -9.41 -15.17
C GLN A 14 -1.11 -8.99 -13.85
N ASP A 15 -1.48 -7.84 -13.29
CA ASP A 15 -0.98 -7.39 -11.99
C ASP A 15 -1.54 -8.30 -10.87
N PRO A 16 -0.69 -8.99 -10.09
CA PRO A 16 -1.15 -9.89 -9.02
C PRO A 16 -2.00 -9.17 -7.95
N ARG A 17 -1.83 -7.85 -7.81
CA ARG A 17 -2.61 -7.04 -6.87
C ARG A 17 -4.09 -6.95 -7.22
N ILE A 18 -4.47 -7.18 -8.47
CA ILE A 18 -5.88 -7.18 -8.89
C ILE A 18 -6.66 -8.28 -8.18
N LYS A 19 -6.03 -9.43 -7.88
CA LYS A 19 -6.64 -10.53 -7.13
C LYS A 19 -7.09 -10.13 -5.71
N LEU A 20 -6.56 -9.04 -5.19
CA LEU A 20 -6.99 -8.51 -3.89
C LEU A 20 -8.42 -7.92 -3.93
N PHE A 21 -8.86 -7.47 -5.10
CA PHE A 21 -10.11 -6.73 -5.28
C PHE A 21 -11.21 -7.54 -5.95
N THR A 22 -10.84 -8.46 -6.84
CA THR A 22 -11.79 -9.29 -7.60
C THR A 22 -11.22 -10.67 -7.91
N ASP A 23 -12.12 -11.65 -8.06
CA ASP A 23 -11.80 -12.98 -8.58
C ASP A 23 -12.14 -13.10 -10.08
N ASP A 24 -12.65 -12.00 -10.69
CA ASP A 24 -12.98 -11.99 -12.10
C ASP A 24 -11.74 -12.26 -12.95
N THR A 25 -11.96 -13.00 -14.03
CA THR A 25 -10.97 -13.23 -15.08
C THR A 25 -11.48 -12.57 -16.36
N LEU A 26 -10.60 -11.86 -17.04
CA LEU A 26 -10.92 -11.31 -18.35
C LEU A 26 -10.38 -12.24 -19.43
N ASP A 27 -11.29 -12.74 -20.25
CA ASP A 27 -10.95 -13.56 -21.41
C ASP A 27 -11.11 -12.73 -22.70
N PHE A 28 -9.96 -12.29 -23.24
CA PHE A 28 -9.85 -11.67 -24.55
C PHE A 28 -8.81 -12.44 -25.36
N PRO A 29 -9.11 -13.65 -25.88
CA PRO A 29 -8.13 -14.54 -26.49
C PRO A 29 -7.41 -13.91 -27.70
N ASP A 30 -8.11 -13.09 -28.46
CA ASP A 30 -7.61 -12.50 -29.71
C ASP A 30 -6.91 -11.14 -29.52
N VAL A 31 -6.62 -10.76 -28.27
CA VAL A 31 -6.06 -9.43 -27.97
C VAL A 31 -4.76 -9.59 -27.17
N GLU A 32 -3.68 -9.05 -27.71
CA GLU A 32 -2.42 -8.95 -26.99
C GLU A 32 -2.52 -7.86 -25.90
N PRO A 33 -1.97 -8.06 -24.68
CA PRO A 33 -1.93 -7.03 -23.66
C PRO A 33 -1.13 -5.82 -24.15
N LEU A 34 -1.40 -4.64 -23.60
CA LEU A 34 -0.67 -3.42 -23.95
C LEU A 34 0.79 -3.48 -23.48
N PHE A 35 1.01 -4.11 -22.33
CA PHE A 35 2.32 -4.40 -21.75
C PHE A 35 2.23 -5.66 -20.88
N THR A 36 3.38 -6.26 -20.63
CA THR A 36 3.53 -7.50 -19.86
C THR A 36 4.15 -7.23 -18.49
N ASN A 37 4.21 -8.22 -17.64
CA ASN A 37 4.88 -8.09 -16.33
C ASN A 37 6.37 -7.73 -16.49
N GLU A 38 7.01 -8.10 -17.58
CA GLU A 38 8.41 -7.78 -17.87
C GLU A 38 8.63 -6.28 -18.07
N ASP A 39 7.63 -5.58 -18.61
CA ASP A 39 7.67 -4.14 -18.84
C ASP A 39 7.57 -3.33 -17.55
N TYR A 40 7.06 -3.94 -16.45
CA TYR A 40 6.93 -3.31 -15.12
C TYR A 40 8.15 -3.47 -14.23
N TYR A 41 9.06 -4.38 -14.55
CA TYR A 41 10.26 -4.61 -13.77
C TYR A 41 11.32 -3.55 -14.06
N ILE A 42 11.02 -2.32 -13.68
CA ILE A 42 12.01 -1.27 -13.59
C ILE A 42 12.58 -1.30 -12.18
N PHE A 43 13.82 -1.80 -12.07
CA PHE A 43 14.80 -1.61 -11.00
C PHE A 43 14.34 -1.64 -9.53
N ASP A 44 14.98 -2.50 -8.74
CA ASP A 44 14.98 -2.53 -7.27
C ASP A 44 13.62 -2.70 -6.57
N LYS A 45 12.73 -3.56 -7.08
CA LYS A 45 11.74 -4.16 -6.20
C LYS A 45 12.50 -5.07 -5.24
N TYR A 46 12.61 -4.62 -4.00
CA TYR A 46 13.07 -5.50 -2.93
C TYR A 46 12.21 -6.76 -2.94
N ASN A 47 12.85 -7.92 -2.87
CA ASN A 47 12.21 -9.25 -2.81
C ASN A 47 11.35 -9.46 -1.53
N ASP A 48 10.96 -8.39 -0.87
CA ASP A 48 10.39 -8.34 0.47
C ASP A 48 8.96 -7.75 0.47
N GLY A 49 8.31 -7.70 -0.69
CA GLY A 49 6.92 -7.27 -0.85
C GLY A 49 5.92 -8.20 -0.19
N ASP A 50 4.65 -7.78 -0.12
CA ASP A 50 3.57 -8.62 0.36
C ASP A 50 3.26 -9.74 -0.64
N SER A 51 2.84 -10.91 -0.14
CA SER A 51 2.51 -12.08 -0.97
C SER A 51 1.10 -11.96 -1.56
N PHE A 52 0.93 -11.18 -2.61
CA PHE A 52 -0.39 -10.87 -3.22
C PHE A 52 -1.11 -12.09 -3.83
N GLU A 53 -0.43 -13.21 -4.00
CA GLU A 53 -1.02 -14.46 -4.48
C GLU A 53 -1.38 -15.45 -3.36
N ASP A 54 -0.96 -15.16 -2.12
CA ASP A 54 -1.31 -15.99 -0.97
C ASP A 54 -2.80 -15.87 -0.64
N LYS A 55 -3.48 -17.00 -0.57
CA LYS A 55 -4.93 -17.06 -0.34
C LYS A 55 -5.34 -16.48 1.00
N GLN A 56 -4.51 -16.66 2.05
CA GLN A 56 -4.81 -16.13 3.37
C GLN A 56 -4.59 -14.61 3.39
N TYR A 57 -3.55 -14.13 2.72
CA TYR A 57 -3.32 -12.70 2.56
C TYR A 57 -4.51 -12.04 1.84
N ILE A 58 -4.96 -12.61 0.71
CA ILE A 58 -6.10 -12.10 -0.05
C ILE A 58 -7.36 -12.06 0.82
N ALA A 59 -7.66 -13.13 1.56
CA ALA A 59 -8.82 -13.19 2.45
C ALA A 59 -8.75 -12.12 3.55
N ASN A 60 -7.60 -11.97 4.20
CA ASN A 60 -7.37 -10.95 5.22
C ASN A 60 -7.51 -9.53 4.65
N PHE A 61 -6.95 -9.28 3.47
CA PHE A 61 -7.05 -7.99 2.78
C PHE A 61 -8.51 -7.63 2.47
N ARG A 62 -9.27 -8.56 1.89
CA ARG A 62 -10.69 -8.37 1.56
C ARG A 62 -11.53 -8.11 2.81
N THR A 63 -11.28 -8.84 3.89
CA THR A 63 -11.95 -8.61 5.18
C THR A 63 -11.64 -7.23 5.74
N ALA A 64 -10.40 -6.80 5.66
CA ALA A 64 -9.99 -5.46 6.10
C ALA A 64 -10.64 -4.36 5.24
N LEU A 65 -10.68 -4.54 3.92
CA LEU A 65 -11.32 -3.62 2.99
C LEU A 65 -12.84 -3.54 3.23
N ASP A 66 -13.48 -4.66 3.51
CA ASP A 66 -14.90 -4.70 3.87
C ASP A 66 -15.15 -3.98 5.20
N GLY A 67 -14.28 -4.16 6.18
CA GLY A 67 -14.31 -3.42 7.45
C GLY A 67 -14.23 -1.90 7.27
N ILE A 68 -13.39 -1.43 6.34
CA ILE A 68 -13.31 0.00 5.97
C ILE A 68 -14.61 0.47 5.33
N ARG A 69 -15.10 -0.25 4.32
CA ARG A 69 -16.30 0.12 3.55
C ARG A 69 -17.55 0.17 4.41
N ASN A 70 -17.73 -0.82 5.27
CA ASN A 70 -18.90 -1.00 6.12
C ASN A 70 -18.72 -0.45 7.54
N LYS A 71 -17.57 0.16 7.84
CA LYS A 71 -17.26 0.85 9.10
C LYS A 71 -17.47 -0.03 10.34
N TYR A 72 -16.98 -1.27 10.30
CA TYR A 72 -17.02 -2.15 11.45
C TYR A 72 -15.61 -2.50 11.98
N PRO A 73 -15.48 -2.76 13.27
CA PRO A 73 -14.22 -3.13 13.87
C PRO A 73 -13.83 -4.58 13.52
N LEU A 74 -12.53 -4.84 13.59
CA LEU A 74 -11.92 -6.13 13.30
C LEU A 74 -11.26 -6.73 14.55
N ILE A 75 -11.15 -8.04 14.58
CA ILE A 75 -10.17 -8.77 15.39
C ILE A 75 -9.02 -9.15 14.48
N ILE A 76 -7.82 -8.74 14.83
CA ILE A 76 -6.62 -9.00 14.06
C ILE A 76 -5.66 -9.83 14.90
N LYS A 77 -5.24 -10.97 14.35
CA LYS A 77 -4.10 -11.73 14.84
C LYS A 77 -2.91 -11.49 13.93
N MET A 78 -1.79 -11.14 14.49
CA MET A 78 -0.57 -10.88 13.73
C MET A 78 0.68 -11.24 14.51
N LYS A 79 1.80 -11.35 13.83
CA LYS A 79 3.11 -11.45 14.46
C LYS A 79 3.69 -10.06 14.73
N ASN A 80 4.13 -9.83 15.96
CA ASN A 80 4.82 -8.60 16.32
C ASN A 80 6.28 -8.62 15.80
N ARG A 81 7.06 -7.57 16.11
CA ARG A 81 8.46 -7.47 15.69
C ARG A 81 9.38 -8.53 16.32
N TYR A 82 8.94 -9.19 17.40
CA TYR A 82 9.64 -10.26 18.08
C TYR A 82 9.16 -11.65 17.64
N ASN A 83 8.33 -11.74 16.58
CA ASN A 83 7.72 -12.95 16.05
C ASN A 83 6.72 -13.63 17.02
N GLU A 84 6.19 -12.90 18.00
CA GLU A 84 5.18 -13.39 18.93
C GLU A 84 3.78 -13.13 18.37
N ASP A 85 2.86 -14.06 18.61
CA ASP A 85 1.47 -13.92 18.21
C ASP A 85 0.73 -12.93 19.13
N ILE A 86 0.18 -11.88 18.56
CA ILE A 86 -0.65 -10.91 19.25
C ILE A 86 -2.05 -10.87 18.63
N CYS A 87 -3.05 -10.66 19.47
CA CYS A 87 -4.45 -10.53 19.06
C CYS A 87 -5.05 -9.28 19.69
N PHE A 88 -5.65 -8.45 18.85
CA PHE A 88 -6.24 -7.19 19.31
C PHE A 88 -7.42 -6.75 18.42
N LYS A 89 -8.20 -5.81 18.94
CA LYS A 89 -9.28 -5.17 18.20
C LYS A 89 -8.74 -3.95 17.45
N PHE A 90 -9.24 -3.74 16.23
CA PHE A 90 -8.81 -2.64 15.39
C PHE A 90 -9.99 -2.02 14.65
N PHE A 91 -10.06 -0.71 14.57
CA PHE A 91 -11.09 0.00 13.82
C PHE A 91 -10.49 0.57 12.53
N PRO A 92 -10.64 -0.09 11.37
CA PRO A 92 -9.96 0.30 10.15
C PRO A 92 -10.57 1.57 9.55
N GLU A 93 -9.73 2.49 9.07
CA GLU A 93 -10.16 3.71 8.37
C GLU A 93 -9.83 3.70 6.88
N TYR A 94 -8.58 3.39 6.55
CA TYR A 94 -8.14 3.32 5.15
C TYR A 94 -6.95 2.39 5.01
N MET A 95 -6.65 2.07 3.76
CA MET A 95 -5.52 1.26 3.38
C MET A 95 -4.54 2.11 2.58
N GLU A 96 -3.27 2.02 2.91
CA GLU A 96 -2.17 2.70 2.24
C GLU A 96 -1.31 1.67 1.53
N TYR A 97 -0.93 1.96 0.30
CA TYR A 97 0.05 1.17 -0.44
C TYR A 97 1.38 1.91 -0.49
N SER A 98 2.45 1.22 -0.10
CA SER A 98 3.82 1.70 -0.21
C SER A 98 4.45 1.13 -1.47
N GLU A 99 4.63 1.95 -2.50
CA GLU A 99 5.30 1.54 -3.75
C GLU A 99 6.74 1.10 -3.50
N LYS A 100 7.43 1.79 -2.59
CA LYS A 100 8.82 1.48 -2.24
C LYS A 100 8.97 0.07 -1.67
N ASP A 101 8.07 -0.30 -0.76
CA ASP A 101 8.17 -1.55 -0.03
C ASP A 101 7.32 -2.66 -0.68
N ASP A 102 6.51 -2.33 -1.69
CA ASP A 102 5.48 -3.18 -2.31
C ASP A 102 4.56 -3.83 -1.25
N LYS A 103 4.08 -3.02 -0.29
CA LYS A 103 3.33 -3.47 0.89
C LYS A 103 2.09 -2.65 1.14
N PHE A 104 1.04 -3.31 1.61
CA PHE A 104 -0.15 -2.63 2.11
C PHE A 104 -0.08 -2.46 3.63
N ARG A 105 -0.57 -1.31 4.07
CA ARG A 105 -0.73 -0.96 5.49
C ARG A 105 -2.17 -0.60 5.77
N LEU A 106 -2.74 -1.20 6.80
CA LEU A 106 -4.06 -0.84 7.32
C LEU A 106 -3.89 0.23 8.39
N ILE A 107 -4.60 1.34 8.24
CA ILE A 107 -4.41 2.53 9.08
C ILE A 107 -5.72 2.93 9.75
N SER A 108 -5.59 3.39 10.98
CA SER A 108 -6.66 3.99 11.75
C SER A 108 -6.15 5.08 12.68
N ASN A 109 -6.93 6.14 12.80
CA ASN A 109 -6.72 7.21 13.78
C ASN A 109 -7.64 7.07 15.02
N ASP A 110 -8.21 5.88 15.26
CA ASP A 110 -8.96 5.64 16.50
C ASP A 110 -8.04 5.74 17.71
N LYS A 111 -8.55 6.35 18.81
CA LYS A 111 -7.77 6.61 20.02
C LYS A 111 -7.34 5.33 20.75
N HIS A 112 -8.16 4.30 20.72
CA HIS A 112 -7.97 3.07 21.51
C HIS A 112 -7.69 1.85 20.63
N TYR A 113 -8.26 1.85 19.43
CA TYR A 113 -8.25 0.72 18.49
C TYR A 113 -7.64 1.09 17.15
N GLY A 114 -6.81 2.14 17.13
CA GLY A 114 -6.11 2.63 15.95
C GLY A 114 -4.63 2.26 15.92
N GLY A 115 -3.98 2.71 14.87
CA GLY A 115 -2.55 2.51 14.60
C GLY A 115 -2.29 2.18 13.16
N THR A 116 -1.09 1.66 12.89
CA THR A 116 -0.66 1.21 11.57
C THR A 116 -0.31 -0.26 11.63
N ILE A 117 -0.93 -1.06 10.77
CA ILE A 117 -0.71 -2.50 10.67
C ILE A 117 -0.16 -2.82 9.27
N ASN A 118 0.95 -3.52 9.21
CA ASN A 118 1.46 -4.07 7.97
C ASN A 118 0.68 -5.35 7.63
N MET A 119 0.01 -5.36 6.48
CA MET A 119 -0.85 -6.48 6.07
C MET A 119 -0.10 -7.79 5.89
N GLY A 120 1.16 -7.76 5.47
CA GLY A 120 2.00 -8.96 5.35
C GLY A 120 2.30 -9.67 6.68
N ARG A 121 2.03 -9.03 7.83
CA ARG A 121 2.17 -9.65 9.15
C ARG A 121 0.87 -10.20 9.73
N VAL A 122 -0.26 -9.97 9.05
CA VAL A 122 -1.57 -10.40 9.53
C VAL A 122 -1.76 -11.89 9.28
N VAL A 123 -1.92 -12.64 10.36
CA VAL A 123 -2.19 -14.07 10.33
C VAL A 123 -3.68 -14.33 10.08
N SER A 124 -4.56 -13.61 10.80
CA SER A 124 -6.00 -13.66 10.54
C SER A 124 -6.65 -12.29 10.80
N CYS A 125 -7.66 -11.99 10.01
CA CYS A 125 -8.47 -10.80 10.11
C CYS A 125 -9.95 -11.21 10.07
N GLU A 126 -10.70 -10.88 11.13
CA GLU A 126 -12.09 -11.28 11.28
C GLU A 126 -12.94 -10.09 11.74
N LYS A 127 -14.22 -10.08 11.35
CA LYS A 127 -15.16 -9.09 11.82
C LYS A 127 -15.39 -9.23 13.33
N TYR A 128 -15.26 -8.13 14.07
CA TYR A 128 -15.65 -8.10 15.46
C TYR A 128 -17.14 -7.77 15.61
N ASN A 129 -17.91 -8.70 16.14
CA ASN A 129 -19.36 -8.58 16.28
C ASN A 129 -19.80 -7.80 17.55
N GLY A 130 -18.85 -7.33 18.36
CA GLY A 130 -19.14 -6.53 19.54
C GLY A 130 -19.32 -5.05 19.20
N ARG A 131 -19.88 -4.28 20.16
CA ARG A 131 -20.04 -2.84 20.02
C ARG A 131 -18.76 -2.13 20.42
N LEU A 132 -18.07 -1.52 19.45
CA LEU A 132 -17.00 -0.56 19.68
C LEU A 132 -17.45 0.80 19.14
N LYS A 133 -17.16 1.87 19.89
CA LYS A 133 -17.38 3.23 19.41
C LYS A 133 -16.05 3.76 18.88
N TYR A 134 -16.05 4.15 17.62
CA TYR A 134 -14.93 4.87 17.03
C TYR A 134 -14.75 6.22 17.76
N GLN A 135 -13.53 6.49 18.22
CA GLN A 135 -13.15 7.76 18.81
C GLN A 135 -11.93 8.30 18.09
N LYS A 136 -12.15 9.31 17.25
CA LYS A 136 -11.05 9.94 16.52
C LYS A 136 -9.99 10.46 17.50
N HIS A 137 -8.75 10.06 17.24
CA HIS A 137 -7.63 10.66 17.97
C HIS A 137 -7.55 12.13 17.56
N THR A 138 -7.80 13.04 18.49
CA THR A 138 -7.48 14.45 18.27
C THR A 138 -5.96 14.55 18.17
N LYS A 139 -5.47 14.63 16.93
CA LYS A 139 -4.04 14.85 16.69
C LYS A 139 -3.61 16.06 17.50
N ARG A 140 -2.72 15.89 18.45
CA ARG A 140 -1.85 16.99 18.87
C ARG A 140 -1.30 17.57 17.57
N ASN A 141 -1.43 18.90 17.37
CA ASN A 141 -0.87 19.59 16.22
C ASN A 141 0.56 19.07 15.97
N SER A 142 0.69 18.12 15.07
CA SER A 142 2.00 17.74 14.57
C SER A 142 2.48 18.96 13.81
N LYS A 143 3.40 19.71 14.38
CA LYS A 143 4.05 20.79 13.66
C LYS A 143 4.75 20.10 12.48
N ASN A 144 4.31 20.40 11.28
CA ASN A 144 5.02 19.97 10.09
C ASN A 144 6.46 20.49 10.22
N LYS A 145 7.41 19.62 10.01
CA LYS A 145 8.82 19.99 9.95
C LYS A 145 9.23 19.95 8.49
N THR A 146 9.79 21.05 8.03
CA THR A 146 10.43 21.11 6.72
C THR A 146 11.90 20.79 6.88
N VAL A 147 12.40 19.91 6.05
CA VAL A 147 13.82 19.59 5.94
C VAL A 147 14.24 19.99 4.54
N VAL A 148 15.30 20.74 4.43
CA VAL A 148 15.89 21.16 3.15
C VAL A 148 17.27 20.58 3.07
N PHE A 149 17.62 19.93 1.98
CA PHE A 149 18.94 19.41 1.71
C PHE A 149 19.38 19.65 0.27
N GLU A 150 20.67 19.73 0.03
CA GLU A 150 21.24 19.82 -1.30
C GLU A 150 21.68 18.42 -1.75
N LEU A 151 21.39 18.10 -2.99
CA LEU A 151 21.66 16.84 -3.63
C LEU A 151 22.54 17.05 -4.85
N ILE A 152 23.60 16.25 -4.97
CA ILE A 152 24.38 16.13 -6.19
C ILE A 152 23.81 14.94 -6.97
N ASP A 153 23.41 15.15 -8.23
CA ASP A 153 22.74 14.14 -9.04
C ASP A 153 23.74 13.17 -9.69
N GLU A 154 24.47 12.43 -8.85
CA GLU A 154 25.30 11.33 -9.28
C GLU A 154 24.48 10.04 -9.36
N ARG A 155 24.60 9.29 -10.45
CA ARG A 155 23.93 7.99 -10.67
C ARG A 155 22.40 8.06 -10.48
N ASN A 156 21.76 9.07 -11.05
CA ASN A 156 20.33 9.32 -10.91
C ASN A 156 19.87 9.48 -9.44
N ALA A 157 20.67 10.15 -8.63
CA ALA A 157 20.36 10.35 -7.21
C ALA A 157 19.07 11.14 -7.02
N LEU A 158 18.78 12.11 -7.90
CA LEU A 158 17.55 12.89 -7.84
C LEU A 158 16.31 11.99 -7.97
N GLU A 159 16.27 11.15 -8.98
CA GLU A 159 15.14 10.25 -9.22
C GLU A 159 14.93 9.28 -8.05
N ARG A 160 16.00 8.69 -7.54
CA ARG A 160 15.95 7.82 -6.36
C ARG A 160 15.42 8.54 -5.12
N VAL A 161 15.86 9.78 -4.89
CA VAL A 161 15.38 10.61 -3.77
C VAL A 161 13.90 10.95 -3.94
N LEU A 162 13.47 11.32 -5.15
CA LEU A 162 12.06 11.61 -5.43
C LEU A 162 11.17 10.39 -5.20
N MET A 163 11.59 9.20 -5.60
CA MET A 163 10.90 7.94 -5.32
C MET A 163 10.90 7.64 -3.82
N HIS A 164 12.03 7.78 -3.15
CA HIS A 164 12.17 7.46 -1.73
C HIS A 164 11.25 8.31 -0.85
N PHE A 165 11.07 9.57 -1.23
CA PHE A 165 10.19 10.51 -0.53
C PHE A 165 8.85 10.73 -1.24
N ALA A 166 8.38 9.77 -2.07
CA ALA A 166 7.15 9.91 -2.85
C ALA A 166 5.92 10.27 -2.00
N HIS A 167 5.88 9.79 -0.76
CA HIS A 167 4.77 9.99 0.19
C HIS A 167 4.84 11.29 1.00
N PHE A 168 5.88 12.11 0.81
CA PHE A 168 5.98 13.43 1.44
C PHE A 168 5.69 14.53 0.42
N GLU A 169 5.09 15.61 0.90
CA GLU A 169 5.03 16.86 0.14
C GLU A 169 6.45 17.41 -0.02
N LYS A 170 6.87 17.69 -1.24
CA LYS A 170 8.22 18.11 -1.56
C LYS A 170 8.26 19.09 -2.71
N GLN A 171 9.28 19.91 -2.69
CA GLN A 171 9.61 20.83 -3.77
C GLN A 171 11.05 20.57 -4.18
N VAL A 172 11.32 20.66 -5.48
CA VAL A 172 12.66 20.45 -6.04
C VAL A 172 13.01 21.66 -6.89
N GLU A 173 14.17 22.22 -6.61
CA GLU A 173 14.72 23.36 -7.34
C GLU A 173 16.12 22.99 -7.86
N LYS A 174 16.35 23.21 -9.15
CA LYS A 174 17.68 23.05 -9.74
C LYS A 174 18.52 24.28 -9.37
N VAL A 175 19.62 24.08 -8.67
CA VAL A 175 20.54 25.16 -8.21
C VAL A 175 21.69 25.35 -9.19
N GLU A 176 22.28 24.25 -9.66
CA GLU A 176 23.41 24.20 -10.60
C GLU A 176 23.23 22.99 -11.54
N GLU A 177 24.18 22.76 -12.46
CA GLU A 177 24.03 21.78 -13.54
C GLU A 177 23.71 20.36 -13.06
N GLU A 178 24.31 19.91 -11.94
CA GLU A 178 24.05 18.61 -11.31
C GLU A 178 23.61 18.74 -9.86
N LYS A 179 23.16 19.92 -9.44
CA LYS A 179 22.86 20.21 -8.05
C LYS A 179 21.40 20.62 -7.86
N TYR A 180 20.72 19.95 -6.97
CA TYR A 180 19.32 20.17 -6.68
C TYR A 180 19.13 20.45 -5.19
N ARG A 181 18.14 21.28 -4.89
CA ARG A 181 17.63 21.50 -3.54
C ARG A 181 16.26 20.84 -3.44
N VAL A 182 16.11 19.99 -2.45
CA VAL A 182 14.89 19.21 -2.20
C VAL A 182 14.32 19.54 -0.84
#